data_6cea41a049e0532de5c0c5f568860f26
#
_entry.id   6cea41a049e0532de5c0c5f568860f26
#
_cell.length_a   1.000
_cell.length_b   1.000
_cell.length_c   1.000
_cell.angle_alpha   90.00
_cell.angle_beta   90.00
_cell.angle_gamma   90.00
#
_symmetry.space_group_name_H-M   'P 1'
#
loop_
_entity.id
_entity.type
_entity.pdbx_description
1 polymer ?
#
loop_
_entity_poly.entity_id
_entity_poly.type
_entity_poly.pdbx_seq_one_letter_code
_entity_poly.pdbx_strand_id
1 'polypeptide(L)'
;MFTRFTVSTVASLMLLSGCGAWQAVSDASSSAYHTVFFKQVKVLNVDLSARESLNPDDAGRPTSVAVRVYQLKDHKLFDGASYDDLLKNDRTVLAQDLQAAIASALNPGAAASLSQPMQADTKYIAIVAFYRNPGNGDGWKYVIEKKKLDADKPLKLELVDQLLVPAGAEPTSTSR
;
A
#
# COMPACT_ATOMS: atom_id res chain seq x y z
N MET A 1 -48.88 57.11 -38.27
CA MET A 1 -49.08 57.09 -36.85
C MET A 1 -49.27 55.64 -36.37
N PHE A 2 -48.25 54.76 -36.54
CA PHE A 2 -48.23 53.38 -36.07
C PHE A 2 -46.81 52.87 -36.23
N THR A 3 -45.94 53.09 -35.28
CA THR A 3 -44.58 52.47 -35.25
C THR A 3 -43.96 52.68 -33.86
N ARG A 4 -44.47 52.02 -32.86
CA ARG A 4 -43.88 52.05 -31.50
C ARG A 4 -44.37 50.90 -30.59
N PHE A 5 -44.44 49.66 -31.03
CA PHE A 5 -44.87 48.58 -30.12
C PHE A 5 -44.24 47.18 -30.40
N THR A 6 -43.07 47.07 -31.01
CA THR A 6 -42.48 45.74 -31.29
C THR A 6 -41.07 45.55 -30.79
N VAL A 7 -40.55 46.33 -29.86
CA VAL A 7 -39.15 46.17 -29.36
C VAL A 7 -39.07 45.61 -27.93
N SER A 8 -40.18 45.40 -27.23
CA SER A 8 -40.14 45.07 -25.79
C SER A 8 -40.29 43.57 -25.44
N THR A 9 -40.39 42.66 -26.42
CA THR A 9 -40.71 41.24 -26.11
C THR A 9 -39.57 40.25 -26.39
N VAL A 10 -38.37 40.71 -26.84
CA VAL A 10 -37.24 39.80 -27.15
C VAL A 10 -36.18 39.73 -26.03
N ALA A 11 -36.28 40.57 -25.02
CA ALA A 11 -35.25 40.67 -23.94
C ALA A 11 -35.44 39.74 -22.76
N SER A 12 -36.47 38.88 -22.73
CA SER A 12 -36.78 38.02 -21.53
C SER A 12 -36.52 36.52 -21.65
N LEU A 13 -35.88 36.03 -22.73
CA LEU A 13 -35.66 34.59 -22.93
C LEU A 13 -34.20 34.11 -22.82
N MET A 14 -33.26 34.90 -22.30
CA MET A 14 -31.85 34.50 -22.23
C MET A 14 -31.30 34.34 -20.82
N LEU A 15 -32.11 33.96 -19.83
CA LEU A 15 -31.63 33.80 -18.43
C LEU A 15 -31.82 32.39 -17.81
N LEU A 16 -32.03 31.33 -18.60
CA LEU A 16 -32.20 29.97 -18.06
C LEU A 16 -31.28 28.89 -18.63
N SER A 17 -30.06 29.18 -19.02
CA SER A 17 -29.11 28.15 -19.46
C SER A 17 -27.77 28.14 -18.68
N GLY A 18 -27.77 28.56 -17.41
CA GLY A 18 -26.57 28.73 -16.59
C GLY A 18 -26.20 27.59 -15.61
N CYS A 19 -26.96 26.52 -15.48
CA CYS A 19 -26.70 25.50 -14.42
C CYS A 19 -25.93 24.26 -14.84
N GLY A 20 -25.61 24.08 -16.13
CA GLY A 20 -24.91 22.87 -16.61
C GLY A 20 -23.38 23.00 -16.74
N ALA A 21 -22.85 24.22 -16.86
CA ALA A 21 -21.44 24.42 -17.15
C ALA A 21 -20.51 24.38 -15.92
N TRP A 22 -21.04 24.60 -14.72
CA TRP A 22 -20.25 24.64 -13.48
C TRP A 22 -19.89 23.24 -12.95
N GLN A 23 -20.74 22.24 -13.18
CA GLN A 23 -20.43 20.86 -12.77
C GLN A 23 -19.36 20.20 -13.65
N ALA A 24 -19.38 20.49 -14.96
CA ALA A 24 -18.36 19.96 -15.88
C ALA A 24 -16.96 20.54 -15.62
N VAL A 25 -16.86 21.78 -15.13
CA VAL A 25 -15.58 22.42 -14.80
C VAL A 25 -15.02 21.92 -13.46
N SER A 26 -15.87 21.61 -12.46
CA SER A 26 -15.40 21.05 -11.20
C SER A 26 -14.94 19.61 -11.33
N ASP A 27 -15.59 18.78 -12.15
CA ASP A 27 -15.17 17.40 -12.37
C ASP A 27 -13.89 17.30 -13.22
N ALA A 28 -13.73 18.17 -14.21
CA ALA A 28 -12.50 18.25 -15.01
C ALA A 28 -11.31 18.76 -14.20
N SER A 29 -11.52 19.71 -13.25
CA SER A 29 -10.44 20.20 -12.39
C SER A 29 -10.04 19.17 -11.33
N SER A 30 -10.99 18.45 -10.70
CA SER A 30 -10.65 17.40 -9.75
C SER A 30 -9.91 16.24 -10.39
N SER A 31 -10.30 15.81 -11.59
CA SER A 31 -9.58 14.79 -12.36
C SER A 31 -8.18 15.24 -12.78
N ALA A 32 -8.02 16.52 -13.16
CA ALA A 32 -6.72 17.09 -13.51
C ALA A 32 -5.80 17.21 -12.30
N TYR A 33 -6.32 17.58 -11.12
CA TYR A 33 -5.53 17.60 -9.88
C TYR A 33 -5.06 16.19 -9.49
N HIS A 34 -5.91 15.16 -9.59
CA HIS A 34 -5.50 13.77 -9.33
C HIS A 34 -4.44 13.27 -10.31
N THR A 35 -4.50 13.69 -11.56
CA THR A 35 -3.54 13.25 -12.59
C THR A 35 -2.18 13.95 -12.49
N VAL A 36 -2.14 15.18 -11.96
CA VAL A 36 -0.91 16.00 -11.91
C VAL A 36 -0.10 15.76 -10.62
N PHE A 37 -0.73 15.32 -9.51
CA PHE A 37 -0.06 15.26 -8.22
C PHE A 37 0.25 13.86 -7.68
N PHE A 38 -0.27 12.79 -8.29
CA PHE A 38 0.03 11.43 -7.84
C PHE A 38 0.73 10.63 -8.95
N LYS A 39 2.06 10.65 -8.93
CA LYS A 39 2.88 9.77 -9.76
C LYS A 39 2.54 8.31 -9.42
N GLN A 40 2.05 7.57 -10.42
CA GLN A 40 1.70 6.17 -10.18
C GLN A 40 2.96 5.34 -9.91
N VAL A 41 2.92 4.53 -8.84
CA VAL A 41 3.96 3.56 -8.55
C VAL A 41 3.91 2.44 -9.59
N LYS A 42 4.88 2.43 -10.52
CA LYS A 42 4.99 1.42 -11.59
C LYS A 42 5.87 0.23 -11.19
N VAL A 43 6.76 0.43 -10.25
CA VAL A 43 7.66 -0.58 -9.70
C VAL A 43 7.55 -0.53 -8.19
N LEU A 44 7.32 -1.68 -7.57
CA LEU A 44 7.40 -1.82 -6.13
C LEU A 44 8.86 -2.03 -5.75
N ASN A 45 9.41 -1.10 -5.00
CA ASN A 45 10.74 -1.22 -4.39
C ASN A 45 10.57 -1.33 -2.88
N VAL A 46 11.16 -2.35 -2.28
CA VAL A 46 11.13 -2.60 -0.82
C VAL A 46 12.55 -2.80 -0.34
N ASP A 47 13.02 -1.96 0.56
CA ASP A 47 14.28 -2.09 1.27
C ASP A 47 14.02 -2.68 2.65
N LEU A 48 14.68 -3.77 2.93
CA LEU A 48 14.61 -4.49 4.21
C LEU A 48 15.97 -4.39 4.89
N SER A 49 16.00 -4.11 6.18
CA SER A 49 17.19 -4.19 7.03
C SER A 49 16.91 -5.05 8.25
N ALA A 50 17.91 -5.76 8.72
CA ALA A 50 17.80 -6.64 9.88
C ALA A 50 18.82 -6.25 10.95
N ARG A 51 18.41 -6.26 12.22
CA ARG A 51 19.34 -6.08 13.34
C ARG A 51 20.23 -7.29 13.53
N GLU A 52 21.38 -7.09 14.16
CA GLU A 52 22.34 -8.17 14.45
C GLU A 52 21.74 -9.24 15.38
N SER A 53 20.82 -8.88 16.28
CA SER A 53 20.12 -9.78 17.22
C SER A 53 18.92 -10.52 16.59
N LEU A 54 18.78 -10.51 15.26
CA LEU A 54 17.60 -11.03 14.55
C LEU A 54 17.31 -12.50 14.89
N ASN A 55 16.04 -12.80 15.21
CA ASN A 55 15.45 -14.14 15.23
C ASN A 55 16.29 -15.18 16.01
N PRO A 56 16.59 -14.94 17.31
CA PRO A 56 17.49 -15.81 18.06
C PRO A 56 16.95 -17.24 18.20
N ASP A 57 17.85 -18.21 18.15
CA ASP A 57 17.57 -19.60 18.48
C ASP A 57 17.49 -19.83 20.00
N ASP A 58 17.24 -21.07 20.43
CA ASP A 58 17.10 -21.42 21.83
C ASP A 58 18.39 -21.21 22.66
N ALA A 59 19.53 -21.08 21.98
CA ALA A 59 20.82 -20.73 22.58
C ALA A 59 21.12 -19.23 22.50
N GLY A 60 20.17 -18.40 22.06
CA GLY A 60 20.33 -16.96 21.88
C GLY A 60 21.16 -16.53 20.68
N ARG A 61 21.47 -17.45 19.75
CA ARG A 61 22.26 -17.14 18.56
C ARG A 61 21.35 -16.58 17.45
N PRO A 62 21.72 -15.45 16.86
CA PRO A 62 20.96 -14.85 15.75
C PRO A 62 20.84 -15.81 14.55
N THR A 63 19.66 -15.85 13.94
CA THR A 63 19.39 -16.68 12.76
C THR A 63 18.69 -15.89 11.66
N SER A 64 18.74 -16.40 10.43
CA SER A 64 18.11 -15.77 9.28
C SER A 64 16.58 -15.82 9.35
N VAL A 65 15.93 -14.85 8.69
CA VAL A 65 14.47 -14.74 8.54
C VAL A 65 14.11 -14.78 7.07
N ALA A 66 13.15 -15.61 6.71
CA ALA A 66 12.51 -15.54 5.40
C ALA A 66 11.47 -14.43 5.41
N VAL A 67 11.46 -13.60 4.36
CA VAL A 67 10.48 -12.53 4.16
C VAL A 67 9.77 -12.75 2.84
N ARG A 68 8.44 -12.59 2.82
CA ARG A 68 7.66 -12.56 1.58
C ARG A 68 6.94 -11.23 1.46
N VAL A 69 6.92 -10.70 0.24
CA VAL A 69 6.22 -9.47 -0.12
C VAL A 69 5.15 -9.85 -1.14
N TYR A 70 3.90 -9.52 -0.84
CA TYR A 70 2.75 -9.80 -1.67
C TYR A 70 2.15 -8.51 -2.23
N GLN A 71 1.71 -8.56 -3.47
CA GLN A 71 0.84 -7.57 -4.07
C GLN A 71 -0.60 -8.11 -4.05
N LEU A 72 -1.53 -7.39 -3.43
CA LEU A 72 -2.89 -7.86 -3.18
C LEU A 72 -3.95 -6.90 -3.73
N LYS A 73 -5.09 -7.45 -4.18
CA LYS A 73 -6.32 -6.69 -4.52
C LYS A 73 -7.06 -6.21 -3.27
N ASP A 74 -7.16 -7.08 -2.26
CA ASP A 74 -7.74 -6.81 -0.94
C ASP A 74 -6.83 -7.42 0.13
N HIS A 75 -6.83 -6.87 1.33
CA HIS A 75 -5.96 -7.32 2.42
C HIS A 75 -6.68 -8.21 3.44
N LYS A 76 -8.01 -8.36 3.36
CA LYS A 76 -8.81 -9.07 4.38
C LYS A 76 -8.40 -10.52 4.60
N LEU A 77 -8.12 -11.25 3.51
CA LEU A 77 -7.64 -12.62 3.61
C LEU A 77 -6.27 -12.70 4.29
N PHE A 78 -5.39 -11.74 4.01
CA PHE A 78 -4.09 -11.65 4.64
C PHE A 78 -4.19 -11.29 6.13
N ASP A 79 -5.04 -10.33 6.50
CA ASP A 79 -5.24 -9.93 7.89
C ASP A 79 -5.79 -11.09 8.73
N GLY A 80 -6.75 -11.85 8.18
CA GLY A 80 -7.34 -13.01 8.85
C GLY A 80 -6.50 -14.29 8.82
N ALA A 81 -5.43 -14.34 8.02
CA ALA A 81 -4.59 -15.52 7.91
C ALA A 81 -3.70 -15.71 9.14
N SER A 82 -3.60 -16.94 9.61
CA SER A 82 -2.66 -17.32 10.65
C SER A 82 -1.21 -17.34 10.14
N TYR A 83 -0.26 -17.31 11.06
CA TYR A 83 1.16 -17.48 10.73
C TYR A 83 1.43 -18.76 9.93
N ASP A 84 0.87 -19.87 10.38
CA ASP A 84 1.01 -21.19 9.75
C ASP A 84 0.40 -21.25 8.36
N ASP A 85 -0.74 -20.59 8.15
CA ASP A 85 -1.39 -20.50 6.84
C ASP A 85 -0.47 -19.79 5.83
N LEU A 86 0.08 -18.63 6.20
CA LEU A 86 0.98 -17.87 5.33
C LEU A 86 2.33 -18.58 5.14
N LEU A 87 2.83 -19.28 6.16
CA LEU A 87 4.07 -20.03 6.05
C LEU A 87 3.96 -21.20 5.07
N LYS A 88 2.89 -22.00 5.16
CA LYS A 88 2.72 -23.29 4.47
C LYS A 88 1.87 -23.21 3.21
N ASN A 89 0.85 -22.34 3.18
CA ASN A 89 -0.22 -22.35 2.18
C ASN A 89 -0.58 -20.98 1.62
N ASP A 90 0.31 -20.00 1.67
CA ASP A 90 0.06 -18.60 1.30
C ASP A 90 -0.64 -18.43 -0.06
N ARG A 91 -0.21 -19.17 -1.09
CA ARG A 91 -0.80 -19.11 -2.42
C ARG A 91 -2.25 -19.58 -2.46
N THR A 92 -2.61 -20.53 -1.64
CA THR A 92 -3.99 -21.05 -1.55
C THR A 92 -4.84 -20.08 -0.72
N VAL A 93 -4.32 -19.64 0.42
CA VAL A 93 -5.02 -18.72 1.34
C VAL A 93 -5.30 -17.37 0.68
N LEU A 94 -4.33 -16.84 -0.07
CA LEU A 94 -4.42 -15.53 -0.72
C LEU A 94 -4.90 -15.58 -2.18
N ALA A 95 -5.24 -16.77 -2.71
CA ALA A 95 -5.45 -17.00 -4.15
C ALA A 95 -6.34 -15.99 -4.87
N GLN A 96 -7.43 -15.52 -4.22
CA GLN A 96 -8.39 -14.57 -4.82
C GLN A 96 -7.81 -13.15 -4.96
N ASP A 97 -6.91 -12.77 -4.06
CA ASP A 97 -6.38 -11.40 -3.95
C ASP A 97 -4.94 -11.29 -4.43
N LEU A 98 -4.21 -12.41 -4.51
CA LEU A 98 -2.80 -12.44 -4.85
C LEU A 98 -2.55 -12.06 -6.31
N GLN A 99 -1.80 -10.98 -6.54
CA GLN A 99 -1.40 -10.51 -7.87
C GLN A 99 0.04 -10.89 -8.19
N ALA A 100 0.94 -10.78 -7.23
CA ALA A 100 2.34 -11.15 -7.33
C ALA A 100 2.93 -11.39 -5.94
N ALA A 101 4.01 -12.16 -5.89
CA ALA A 101 4.79 -12.37 -4.68
C ALA A 101 6.29 -12.44 -5.01
N ILE A 102 7.11 -11.91 -4.11
CA ILE A 102 8.57 -12.06 -4.13
C ILE A 102 9.05 -12.42 -2.73
N ALA A 103 10.11 -13.20 -2.64
CA ALA A 103 10.67 -13.65 -1.37
C ALA A 103 12.16 -13.36 -1.29
N SER A 104 12.65 -13.17 -0.07
CA SER A 104 14.07 -13.07 0.25
C SER A 104 14.34 -13.70 1.62
N ALA A 105 15.59 -13.97 1.90
CA ALA A 105 16.06 -14.34 3.22
C ALA A 105 17.05 -13.27 3.71
N LEU A 106 16.86 -12.77 4.94
CA LEU A 106 17.75 -11.82 5.55
C LEU A 106 18.56 -12.51 6.66
N ASN A 107 19.87 -12.34 6.58
CA ASN A 107 20.78 -12.71 7.68
C ASN A 107 20.80 -11.62 8.75
N PRO A 108 21.14 -11.93 9.99
CA PRO A 108 21.38 -10.94 11.03
C PRO A 108 22.34 -9.84 10.56
N GLY A 109 22.01 -8.58 10.81
CA GLY A 109 22.79 -7.41 10.40
C GLY A 109 22.79 -7.10 8.89
N ALA A 110 22.11 -7.91 8.06
CA ALA A 110 22.09 -7.72 6.62
C ALA A 110 20.95 -6.79 6.15
N ALA A 111 21.06 -6.34 4.89
CA ALA A 111 20.01 -5.63 4.18
C ALA A 111 19.73 -6.31 2.83
N ALA A 112 18.51 -6.15 2.34
CA ALA A 112 18.11 -6.63 1.02
C ALA A 112 17.17 -5.62 0.35
N SER A 113 17.36 -5.38 -0.94
CA SER A 113 16.45 -4.59 -1.76
C SER A 113 15.70 -5.49 -2.73
N LEU A 114 14.38 -5.46 -2.66
CA LEU A 114 13.49 -6.21 -3.52
C LEU A 114 12.82 -5.26 -4.51
N SER A 115 12.74 -5.66 -5.77
CA SER A 115 12.12 -4.87 -6.82
C SER A 115 11.28 -5.77 -7.72
N GLN A 116 10.05 -5.36 -8.00
CA GLN A 116 9.17 -6.07 -8.94
C GLN A 116 8.19 -5.10 -9.61
N PRO A 117 7.73 -5.38 -10.84
CA PRO A 117 6.70 -4.58 -11.49
C PRO A 117 5.42 -4.53 -10.65
N MET A 118 4.82 -3.34 -10.53
CA MET A 118 3.54 -3.18 -9.87
C MET A 118 2.42 -3.72 -10.75
N GLN A 119 1.67 -4.70 -10.26
CA GLN A 119 0.52 -5.24 -10.96
C GLN A 119 -0.62 -4.21 -11.01
N ALA A 120 -1.40 -4.22 -12.10
CA ALA A 120 -2.43 -3.21 -12.36
C ALA A 120 -3.49 -3.17 -11.25
N ASP A 121 -3.98 -4.34 -10.83
CA ASP A 121 -5.06 -4.49 -9.85
C ASP A 121 -4.58 -4.43 -8.38
N THR A 122 -3.28 -4.22 -8.15
CA THR A 122 -2.74 -4.11 -6.78
C THR A 122 -3.27 -2.87 -6.09
N LYS A 123 -3.84 -3.06 -4.90
CA LYS A 123 -4.30 -2.01 -3.99
C LYS A 123 -3.51 -1.99 -2.68
N TYR A 124 -2.96 -3.12 -2.28
CA TYR A 124 -2.23 -3.31 -1.02
C TYR A 124 -0.91 -4.03 -1.24
N ILE A 125 0.07 -3.67 -0.45
CA ILE A 125 1.33 -4.40 -0.31
C ILE A 125 1.32 -5.00 1.09
N ALA A 126 1.47 -6.31 1.16
CA ALA A 126 1.53 -7.04 2.41
C ALA A 126 2.90 -7.72 2.52
N ILE A 127 3.53 -7.61 3.67
CA ILE A 127 4.84 -8.17 3.96
C ILE A 127 4.74 -9.06 5.20
N VAL A 128 5.39 -10.20 5.16
CA VAL A 128 5.48 -11.13 6.27
C VAL A 128 6.93 -11.56 6.52
N ALA A 129 7.34 -11.55 7.78
CA ALA A 129 8.62 -12.06 8.23
C ALA A 129 8.39 -13.36 9.03
N PHE A 130 9.03 -14.45 8.60
CA PHE A 130 8.86 -15.78 9.21
C PHE A 130 9.91 -16.03 10.28
N TYR A 131 9.62 -15.55 11.49
CA TYR A 131 10.44 -15.75 12.68
C TYR A 131 10.27 -17.17 13.24
N ARG A 132 11.27 -17.71 13.93
CA ARG A 132 11.18 -18.98 14.66
C ARG A 132 10.08 -18.96 15.72
N ASN A 133 9.97 -17.82 16.40
CA ASN A 133 8.97 -17.57 17.42
C ASN A 133 8.31 -16.21 17.16
N PRO A 134 7.17 -16.17 16.44
CA PRO A 134 6.54 -14.89 16.04
C PRO A 134 5.87 -14.13 17.19
N GLY A 135 5.86 -14.70 18.41
CA GLY A 135 5.14 -14.12 19.53
C GLY A 135 3.62 -14.27 19.41
N ASN A 136 2.88 -13.60 20.30
CA ASN A 136 1.40 -13.69 20.35
C ASN A 136 0.66 -12.59 19.57
N GLY A 137 1.38 -11.73 18.88
CA GLY A 137 0.80 -10.58 18.14
C GLY A 137 1.03 -10.64 16.64
N ASP A 138 0.59 -9.59 15.96
CA ASP A 138 0.72 -9.44 14.51
C ASP A 138 2.01 -8.72 14.07
N GLY A 139 2.98 -8.55 14.96
CA GLY A 139 4.23 -7.83 14.68
C GLY A 139 5.10 -8.44 13.58
N TRP A 140 4.83 -9.68 13.17
CA TRP A 140 5.51 -10.40 12.10
C TRP A 140 4.96 -10.08 10.70
N LYS A 141 3.84 -9.32 10.59
CA LYS A 141 3.22 -8.92 9.33
C LYS A 141 3.00 -7.41 9.25
N TYR A 142 3.02 -6.87 8.04
CA TYR A 142 2.83 -5.45 7.75
C TYR A 142 2.00 -5.26 6.48
N VAL A 143 1.05 -4.33 6.49
CA VAL A 143 0.21 -4.00 5.33
C VAL A 143 0.23 -2.49 5.09
N ILE A 144 0.34 -2.09 3.82
CA ILE A 144 0.23 -0.70 3.40
C ILE A 144 -0.59 -0.59 2.12
N GLU A 145 -1.42 0.44 2.03
CA GLU A 145 -2.13 0.75 0.79
C GLU A 145 -1.16 1.27 -0.28
N LYS A 146 -1.31 0.80 -1.53
CA LYS A 146 -0.51 1.26 -2.68
C LYS A 146 -0.50 2.79 -2.81
N LYS A 147 -1.62 3.46 -2.54
CA LYS A 147 -1.73 4.93 -2.63
C LYS A 147 -0.88 5.69 -1.60
N LYS A 148 -0.40 5.01 -0.54
CA LYS A 148 0.48 5.58 0.48
C LYS A 148 1.96 5.39 0.15
N LEU A 149 2.28 4.64 -0.91
CA LEU A 149 3.65 4.47 -1.37
C LEU A 149 4.13 5.73 -2.11
N ASP A 150 5.39 6.08 -1.90
CA ASP A 150 6.08 7.10 -2.69
C ASP A 150 6.57 6.45 -4.00
N ALA A 151 6.29 7.07 -5.16
CA ALA A 151 6.71 6.54 -6.45
C ALA A 151 8.22 6.63 -6.69
N ASP A 152 8.92 7.49 -5.96
CA ASP A 152 10.33 7.80 -6.12
C ASP A 152 11.21 7.24 -4.98
N LYS A 153 10.59 6.64 -3.96
CA LYS A 153 11.29 6.10 -2.79
C LYS A 153 10.88 4.67 -2.49
N PRO A 154 11.80 3.79 -2.09
CA PRO A 154 11.45 2.45 -1.65
C PRO A 154 10.64 2.48 -0.34
N LEU A 155 9.76 1.50 -0.17
CA LEU A 155 9.19 1.17 1.14
C LEU A 155 10.30 0.59 2.00
N LYS A 156 10.62 1.24 3.12
CA LYS A 156 11.69 0.82 4.02
C LYS A 156 11.13 0.18 5.28
N LEU A 157 11.53 -1.06 5.55
CA LEU A 157 11.16 -1.80 6.74
C LEU A 157 12.39 -2.34 7.46
N GLU A 158 12.31 -2.44 8.77
CA GLU A 158 13.34 -3.00 9.64
C GLU A 158 12.80 -4.24 10.37
N LEU A 159 13.60 -5.30 10.40
CA LEU A 159 13.37 -6.49 11.19
C LEU A 159 14.11 -6.34 12.51
N VAL A 160 13.35 -6.20 13.61
CA VAL A 160 13.85 -5.96 14.96
C VAL A 160 13.35 -7.05 15.86
N ASP A 161 14.23 -7.88 16.40
CA ASP A 161 13.88 -9.03 17.23
C ASP A 161 12.88 -9.96 16.54
N GLN A 162 11.57 -9.81 16.81
CA GLN A 162 10.47 -10.59 16.22
C GLN A 162 9.42 -9.67 15.56
N LEU A 163 9.79 -8.41 15.27
CA LEU A 163 8.89 -7.40 14.73
C LEU A 163 9.36 -6.94 13.35
N LEU A 164 8.38 -6.67 12.50
CA LEU A 164 8.55 -6.02 11.20
C LEU A 164 7.96 -4.60 11.30
N VAL A 165 8.80 -3.59 11.29
CA VAL A 165 8.40 -2.19 11.51
C VAL A 165 8.87 -1.28 10.39
N PRO A 166 8.18 -0.15 10.11
CA PRO A 166 8.73 0.88 9.23
C PRO A 166 10.08 1.39 9.75
N ALA A 167 11.04 1.56 8.85
CA ALA A 167 12.38 2.03 9.24
C ALA A 167 12.31 3.41 9.91
N GLY A 168 12.96 3.53 11.06
CA GLY A 168 12.91 4.74 11.89
C GLY A 168 11.71 4.85 12.83
N ALA A 169 10.81 3.86 12.85
CA ALA A 169 9.80 3.75 13.88
C ALA A 169 10.41 3.07 15.13
N GLU A 170 10.12 3.62 16.31
CA GLU A 170 10.47 2.90 17.54
C GLU A 170 9.56 1.67 17.68
N PRO A 171 10.11 0.49 17.94
CA PRO A 171 9.32 -0.70 18.20
C PRO A 171 8.52 -0.50 19.49
N THR A 172 7.26 -0.16 19.38
CA THR A 172 6.35 -0.16 20.51
C THR A 172 6.08 -1.61 20.90
N SER A 173 6.84 -2.12 21.86
CA SER A 173 6.49 -3.37 22.54
C SER A 173 5.19 -3.13 23.30
N THR A 174 4.07 -3.56 22.75
CA THR A 174 2.84 -3.67 23.51
C THR A 174 3.02 -4.83 24.50
N SER A 175 3.64 -4.51 25.64
CA SER A 175 3.65 -5.40 26.80
C SER A 175 2.24 -5.41 27.37
N ARG A 176 1.50 -6.50 27.20
CA ARG A 176 0.44 -6.94 28.12
C ARG A 176 0.40 -8.45 28.17
#